data_37c2a0431ced2b6023a2efbb56a659d2
#
_entry.id   37c2a0431ced2b6023a2efbb56a659d2
#
_cell.length_a   1.000
_cell.length_b   1.000
_cell.length_c   1.000
_cell.angle_alpha   90.00
_cell.angle_beta   90.00
_cell.angle_gamma   90.00
#
_symmetry.space_group_name_H-M   'P 1'
#
loop_
_entity.id
_entity.type
_entity.pdbx_description
1 polymer ?
#
loop_
_entity_poly.entity_id
_entity_poly.type
_entity_poly.pdbx_seq_one_letter_code
_entity_poly.pdbx_strand_id
1 'polypeptide(L)'
;MNQQSLFDTLELDETALEYKLYENWEPVIFKACEKYGLHPDDFSLRKNKGYSSVYFNAALVARLHIRGRDHYVSIPWSWRDSLPEKTKTSQLKDGRAKIKKVDAERPEVVWAIICAMVLHFPKEYDCCSRFEECSDARQCTNPDRTFALGCGYRKILASGKVFYGENRNV
;
A
#
# COMPACT_ATOMS: atom_id res chain seq x y z
N MET A 1 19.86 32.55 -14.32
CA MET A 1 19.16 31.29 -13.91
C MET A 1 18.05 31.66 -12.94
N ASN A 2 16.83 31.37 -13.30
CA ASN A 2 15.68 31.65 -12.44
C ASN A 2 15.70 30.67 -11.25
N GLN A 3 15.61 31.16 -10.02
CA GLN A 3 15.54 30.31 -8.81
C GLN A 3 14.43 29.26 -8.90
N GLN A 4 13.32 29.55 -9.57
CA GLN A 4 12.20 28.64 -9.83
C GLN A 4 12.63 27.37 -10.58
N SER A 5 13.50 27.50 -11.58
CA SER A 5 14.00 26.40 -12.40
C SER A 5 14.90 25.42 -11.61
N LEU A 6 15.62 25.94 -10.60
CA LEU A 6 16.47 25.12 -9.74
C LEU A 6 15.63 24.27 -8.76
N PHE A 7 14.55 24.85 -8.22
CA PHE A 7 13.62 24.13 -7.34
C PHE A 7 12.85 23.06 -8.09
N ASP A 8 12.39 23.34 -9.32
CA ASP A 8 11.68 22.36 -10.17
C ASP A 8 12.59 21.19 -10.55
N THR A 9 13.89 21.43 -10.76
CA THR A 9 14.86 20.37 -11.06
C THR A 9 15.15 19.50 -9.82
N LEU A 10 15.22 20.09 -8.62
CA LEU A 10 15.41 19.37 -7.37
C LEU A 10 14.19 18.52 -7.01
N GLU A 11 12.96 19.03 -7.22
CA GLU A 11 11.73 18.25 -7.00
C GLU A 11 11.61 17.07 -7.96
N LEU A 12 12.06 17.19 -9.20
CA LEU A 12 12.09 16.12 -10.18
C LEU A 12 13.07 15.00 -9.77
N ASP A 13 14.24 15.34 -9.26
CA ASP A 13 15.23 14.36 -8.79
C ASP A 13 14.74 13.59 -7.56
N GLU A 14 14.14 14.26 -6.60
CA GLU A 14 13.61 13.63 -5.40
C GLU A 14 12.42 12.69 -5.70
N THR A 15 11.56 13.07 -6.65
CA THR A 15 10.47 12.22 -7.13
C THR A 15 11.01 10.99 -7.87
N ALA A 16 12.07 11.15 -8.65
CA ALA A 16 12.74 10.04 -9.34
C ALA A 16 13.28 8.99 -8.37
N LEU A 17 13.80 9.40 -7.20
CA LEU A 17 14.27 8.48 -6.15
C LEU A 17 13.12 7.69 -5.52
N GLU A 18 11.95 8.29 -5.32
CA GLU A 18 10.76 7.60 -4.81
C GLU A 18 10.26 6.56 -5.82
N TYR A 19 10.21 6.90 -7.11
CA TYR A 19 9.87 5.96 -8.18
C TYR A 19 10.85 4.80 -8.26
N LYS A 20 12.15 5.08 -8.20
CA LYS A 20 13.19 4.06 -8.22
C LYS A 20 13.08 3.10 -7.04
N LEU A 21 12.77 3.59 -5.84
CA LEU A 21 12.51 2.73 -4.69
C LEU A 21 11.29 1.85 -4.93
N TYR A 22 10.21 2.40 -5.46
CA TYR A 22 9.00 1.66 -5.77
C TYR A 22 9.23 0.61 -6.87
N GLU A 23 9.97 0.93 -7.92
CA GLU A 23 10.38 -0.03 -8.95
C GLU A 23 11.16 -1.22 -8.36
N ASN A 24 12.00 -0.98 -7.34
CA ASN A 24 12.68 -2.06 -6.63
C ASN A 24 11.71 -2.95 -5.81
N TRP A 25 10.53 -2.43 -5.45
CA TRP A 25 9.50 -3.19 -4.76
C TRP A 25 8.66 -4.05 -5.71
N GLU A 26 8.52 -3.66 -6.98
CA GLU A 26 7.64 -4.32 -7.95
C GLU A 26 7.87 -5.83 -8.06
N PRO A 27 9.09 -6.36 -8.17
CA PRO A 27 9.29 -7.80 -8.24
C PRO A 27 8.77 -8.55 -7.02
N VAL A 28 8.87 -7.92 -5.83
CA VAL A 28 8.35 -8.49 -4.58
C VAL A 28 6.84 -8.42 -4.54
N ILE A 29 6.27 -7.29 -5.01
CA ILE A 29 4.82 -7.10 -5.14
C ILE A 29 4.24 -8.17 -6.09
N PHE A 30 4.82 -8.38 -7.26
CA PHE A 30 4.37 -9.41 -8.22
C PHE A 30 4.37 -10.80 -7.58
N LYS A 31 5.46 -11.17 -6.92
CA LYS A 31 5.56 -12.47 -6.22
C LYS A 31 4.51 -12.62 -5.11
N ALA A 32 4.23 -11.56 -4.37
CA ALA A 32 3.20 -11.57 -3.33
C ALA A 32 1.80 -11.67 -3.95
N CYS A 33 1.56 -10.98 -5.06
CA CYS A 33 0.30 -11.08 -5.79
C CYS A 33 0.03 -12.51 -6.26
N GLU A 34 1.02 -13.18 -6.82
CA GLU A 34 0.93 -14.61 -7.16
C GLU A 34 0.55 -15.47 -5.95
N LYS A 35 1.25 -15.28 -4.83
CA LYS A 35 1.03 -16.08 -3.62
C LYS A 35 -0.34 -15.88 -3.00
N TYR A 36 -0.83 -14.64 -2.98
CA TYR A 36 -2.05 -14.26 -2.26
C TYR A 36 -3.26 -14.05 -3.17
N GLY A 37 -3.15 -14.28 -4.46
CA GLY A 37 -4.23 -14.05 -5.42
C GLY A 37 -4.61 -12.58 -5.56
N LEU A 38 -3.64 -11.67 -5.41
CA LEU A 38 -3.82 -10.23 -5.57
C LEU A 38 -3.55 -9.82 -7.02
N HIS A 39 -4.09 -8.67 -7.42
CA HIS A 39 -3.80 -8.12 -8.74
C HIS A 39 -2.74 -7.02 -8.65
N PRO A 40 -1.63 -7.09 -9.43
CA PRO A 40 -0.58 -6.08 -9.37
C PRO A 40 -1.05 -4.65 -9.65
N ASP A 41 -2.03 -4.48 -10.56
CA ASP A 41 -2.59 -3.18 -10.90
C ASP A 41 -3.37 -2.51 -9.74
N ASP A 42 -3.66 -3.28 -8.69
CA ASP A 42 -4.26 -2.73 -7.48
C ASP A 42 -3.26 -1.95 -6.62
N PHE A 43 -1.95 -2.11 -6.88
CA PHE A 43 -0.91 -1.28 -6.28
C PHE A 43 -0.70 -0.01 -7.09
N SER A 44 -0.53 1.09 -6.40
CA SER A 44 -0.25 2.38 -7.02
C SER A 44 0.65 3.25 -6.15
N LEU A 45 1.52 4.03 -6.82
CA LEU A 45 2.29 5.08 -6.18
C LEU A 45 1.62 6.42 -6.47
N ARG A 46 1.35 7.20 -5.43
CA ARG A 46 0.76 8.54 -5.54
C ARG A 46 1.68 9.58 -4.92
N LYS A 47 2.03 10.59 -5.70
CA LYS A 47 2.81 11.73 -5.25
C LYS A 47 1.99 12.61 -4.30
N ASN A 48 2.59 12.96 -3.16
CA ASN A 48 2.08 13.94 -2.21
C ASN A 48 3.13 15.05 -1.99
N LYS A 49 2.75 16.10 -1.29
CA LYS A 49 3.71 17.12 -0.86
C LYS A 49 4.67 16.53 0.18
N GLY A 50 5.95 16.40 -0.16
CA GLY A 50 7.02 15.95 0.75
C GLY A 50 7.21 14.43 0.85
N TYR A 51 6.38 13.60 0.22
CA TYR A 51 6.53 12.13 0.18
C TYR A 51 5.67 11.54 -0.92
N SER A 52 5.87 10.26 -1.24
CA SER A 52 4.94 9.49 -2.06
C SER A 52 4.30 8.38 -1.25
N SER A 53 3.10 7.99 -1.61
CA SER A 53 2.35 6.94 -0.90
C SER A 53 2.13 5.74 -1.79
N VAL A 54 2.42 4.55 -1.27
CA VAL A 54 2.07 3.28 -1.87
C VAL A 54 0.69 2.89 -1.37
N TYR A 55 -0.23 2.66 -2.28
CA TYR A 55 -1.58 2.17 -2.01
C TYR A 55 -1.78 0.78 -2.59
N PHE A 56 -2.56 -0.01 -1.90
CA PHE A 56 -3.24 -1.17 -2.46
C PHE A 56 -4.72 -0.83 -2.52
N ASN A 57 -5.25 -0.65 -3.73
CA ASN A 57 -6.57 -0.05 -3.95
C ASN A 57 -6.66 1.32 -3.26
N ALA A 58 -7.53 1.46 -2.27
CA ALA A 58 -7.66 2.67 -1.47
C ALA A 58 -6.97 2.60 -0.10
N ALA A 59 -6.37 1.44 0.24
CA ALA A 59 -5.68 1.25 1.51
C ALA A 59 -4.24 1.74 1.43
N LEU A 60 -3.82 2.58 2.38
CA LEU A 60 -2.45 3.06 2.49
C LEU A 60 -1.53 1.97 3.02
N VAL A 61 -0.58 1.52 2.19
CA VAL A 61 0.42 0.51 2.55
C VAL A 61 1.65 1.16 3.19
N ALA A 62 2.24 2.14 2.52
CA ALA A 62 3.46 2.80 2.99
C ALA A 62 3.54 4.24 2.51
N ARG A 63 4.36 5.05 3.18
CA ARG A 63 4.77 6.37 2.70
C ARG A 63 6.27 6.39 2.50
N LEU A 64 6.71 6.82 1.32
CA LEU A 64 8.10 6.92 0.92
C LEU A 64 8.56 8.36 1.12
N HIS A 65 9.36 8.61 2.16
CA HIS A 65 9.93 9.91 2.48
C HIS A 65 11.39 9.92 2.02
N ILE A 66 11.60 10.16 0.72
CA ILE A 66 12.94 10.13 0.10
C ILE A 66 13.44 11.53 -0.21
N ARG A 67 12.73 12.54 0.26
CA ARG A 67 13.06 13.95 0.08
C ARG A 67 13.82 14.49 1.28
N GLY A 68 14.74 15.40 1.00
CA GLY A 68 15.57 16.02 2.02
C GLY A 68 16.71 15.09 2.48
N ARG A 69 17.15 15.25 3.73
CA ARG A 69 18.32 14.55 4.28
C ARG A 69 18.02 13.20 4.92
N ASP A 70 16.79 12.99 5.34
CA ASP A 70 16.39 11.80 6.11
C ASP A 70 15.48 10.92 5.25
N HIS A 71 16.07 9.91 4.64
CA HIS A 71 15.39 8.99 3.75
C HIS A 71 14.85 7.79 4.52
N TYR A 72 13.53 7.64 4.54
CA TYR A 72 12.87 6.55 5.23
C TYR A 72 11.53 6.17 4.60
N VAL A 73 11.04 5.01 4.96
CA VAL A 73 9.70 4.53 4.68
C VAL A 73 8.91 4.47 5.97
N SER A 74 7.65 4.84 5.96
CA SER A 74 6.78 4.68 7.12
C SER A 74 5.60 3.78 6.81
N ILE A 75 5.30 2.88 7.75
CA ILE A 75 4.21 1.90 7.71
C ILE A 75 3.34 2.03 8.98
N PRO A 76 2.15 1.45 9.02
CA PRO A 76 1.38 1.37 10.27
C PRO A 76 2.21 0.76 11.39
N TRP A 77 2.12 1.33 12.61
CA TRP A 77 2.90 0.86 13.76
C TRP A 77 2.66 -0.62 14.10
N SER A 78 1.42 -1.07 13.94
CA SER A 78 1.03 -2.46 14.20
C SER A 78 1.71 -3.49 13.29
N TRP A 79 2.29 -3.06 12.16
CA TRP A 79 2.97 -3.96 11.22
C TRP A 79 4.44 -4.20 11.53
N ARG A 80 5.02 -3.44 12.46
CA ARG A 80 6.45 -3.53 12.80
C ARG A 80 6.88 -4.93 13.25
N ASP A 81 5.98 -5.63 13.98
CA ASP A 81 6.27 -6.96 14.53
C ASP A 81 6.33 -8.06 13.46
N SER A 82 5.86 -7.76 12.24
CA SER A 82 5.97 -8.63 11.07
C SER A 82 7.30 -8.46 10.32
N LEU A 83 8.09 -7.43 10.65
CA LEU A 83 9.35 -7.16 9.96
C LEU A 83 10.45 -8.14 10.43
N PRO A 84 11.46 -8.41 9.58
CA PRO A 84 12.61 -9.20 9.99
C PRO A 84 13.31 -8.60 11.23
N GLU A 85 13.76 -9.44 12.15
CA GLU A 85 14.36 -9.05 13.45
C GLU A 85 15.49 -7.98 13.33
N LYS A 86 16.23 -8.00 12.24
CA LYS A 86 17.33 -7.04 12.02
C LYS A 86 16.84 -5.67 11.52
N THR A 87 15.56 -5.49 11.27
CA THR A 87 15.00 -4.24 10.77
C THR A 87 14.79 -3.28 11.94
N LYS A 88 15.58 -2.21 11.98
CA LYS A 88 15.43 -1.18 13.00
C LYS A 88 14.24 -0.27 12.69
N THR A 89 13.36 -0.13 13.65
CA THR A 89 12.21 0.77 13.58
C THR A 89 12.24 1.79 14.70
N SER A 90 11.69 2.97 14.44
CA SER A 90 11.38 3.98 15.46
C SER A 90 9.98 4.52 15.24
N GLN A 91 9.36 5.07 16.26
CA GLN A 91 8.02 5.63 16.15
C GLN A 91 8.08 7.09 15.71
N LEU A 92 7.28 7.44 14.73
CA LEU A 92 7.06 8.82 14.29
C LEU A 92 5.99 9.49 15.15
N LYS A 93 5.93 10.83 15.12
CA LYS A 93 4.93 11.62 15.87
C LYS A 93 3.49 11.32 15.44
N ASP A 94 3.29 10.90 14.20
CA ASP A 94 1.99 10.48 13.66
C ASP A 94 1.60 9.03 14.01
N GLY A 95 2.37 8.37 14.87
CA GLY A 95 2.12 7.01 15.33
C GLY A 95 2.54 5.91 14.34
N ARG A 96 3.24 6.24 13.25
CA ARG A 96 3.71 5.25 12.27
C ARG A 96 5.11 4.73 12.63
N ALA A 97 5.44 3.55 12.15
CA ALA A 97 6.78 3.00 12.25
C ALA A 97 7.65 3.55 11.11
N LYS A 98 8.84 4.09 11.47
CA LYS A 98 9.87 4.56 10.54
C LYS A 98 10.87 3.45 10.29
N ILE A 99 11.16 3.18 9.02
CA ILE A 99 12.18 2.23 8.55
C ILE A 99 13.15 3.03 7.68
N LYS A 100 14.46 2.93 7.93
CA LYS A 100 15.45 3.60 7.07
C LYS A 100 15.35 3.08 5.63
N LYS A 101 15.59 3.96 4.64
CA LYS A 101 15.53 3.60 3.21
C LYS A 101 16.36 2.35 2.90
N VAL A 102 17.59 2.26 3.41
CA VAL A 102 18.50 1.13 3.20
C VAL A 102 17.89 -0.21 3.65
N ASP A 103 17.12 -0.23 4.73
CA ASP A 103 16.39 -1.41 5.16
C ASP A 103 15.15 -1.67 4.29
N ALA A 104 14.44 -0.62 3.90
CA ALA A 104 13.24 -0.71 3.07
C ALA A 104 13.52 -1.10 1.61
N GLU A 105 14.76 -1.08 1.17
CA GLU A 105 15.21 -1.61 -0.14
C GLU A 105 15.38 -3.12 -0.13
N ARG A 106 15.47 -3.76 1.04
CA ARG A 106 15.68 -5.20 1.14
C ARG A 106 14.40 -5.97 0.78
N PRO A 107 14.47 -6.95 -0.14
CA PRO A 107 13.30 -7.70 -0.58
C PRO A 107 12.51 -8.37 0.55
N GLU A 108 13.21 -8.87 1.58
CA GLU A 108 12.57 -9.51 2.74
C GLU A 108 11.78 -8.52 3.60
N VAL A 109 12.20 -7.25 3.66
CA VAL A 109 11.45 -6.19 4.36
C VAL A 109 10.20 -5.82 3.58
N VAL A 110 10.33 -5.63 2.27
CA VAL A 110 9.18 -5.37 1.39
C VAL A 110 8.18 -6.52 1.46
N TRP A 111 8.64 -7.76 1.39
CA TRP A 111 7.81 -8.95 1.54
C TRP A 111 7.03 -8.93 2.86
N ALA A 112 7.72 -8.64 3.97
CA ALA A 112 7.09 -8.56 5.28
C ALA A 112 6.02 -7.45 5.36
N ILE A 113 6.25 -6.30 4.72
CA ILE A 113 5.27 -5.21 4.63
C ILE A 113 4.02 -5.67 3.88
N ILE A 114 4.18 -6.35 2.74
CA ILE A 114 3.04 -6.86 1.96
C ILE A 114 2.29 -7.97 2.73
N CYS A 115 3.01 -8.88 3.38
CA CYS A 115 2.40 -9.90 4.24
C CYS A 115 1.62 -9.26 5.39
N ALA A 116 2.18 -8.24 6.05
CA ALA A 116 1.50 -7.52 7.11
C ALA A 116 0.23 -6.83 6.59
N MET A 117 0.28 -6.21 5.42
CA MET A 117 -0.90 -5.65 4.76
C MET A 117 -2.00 -6.71 4.60
N VAL A 118 -1.67 -7.87 4.07
CA VAL A 118 -2.64 -8.95 3.87
C VAL A 118 -3.24 -9.44 5.20
N LEU A 119 -2.40 -9.60 6.23
CA LEU A 119 -2.83 -10.09 7.55
C LEU A 119 -3.67 -9.07 8.33
N HIS A 120 -3.31 -7.79 8.22
CA HIS A 120 -3.96 -6.70 8.97
C HIS A 120 -5.01 -5.96 8.15
N PHE A 121 -5.29 -6.40 6.93
CA PHE A 121 -6.41 -5.84 6.19
C PHE A 121 -7.71 -6.16 6.93
N PRO A 122 -8.54 -5.16 7.20
CA PRO A 122 -9.69 -5.33 8.09
C PRO A 122 -10.64 -6.43 7.62
N LYS A 123 -10.88 -7.42 8.47
CA LYS A 123 -11.78 -8.54 8.17
C LYS A 123 -13.25 -8.11 8.07
N GLU A 124 -13.60 -7.07 8.78
CA GLU A 124 -14.94 -6.45 8.69
C GLU A 124 -15.26 -5.92 7.30
N TYR A 125 -14.23 -5.75 6.47
CA TYR A 125 -14.36 -5.35 5.07
C TYR A 125 -14.36 -6.54 4.11
N ASP A 126 -14.47 -7.74 4.61
CA ASP A 126 -14.59 -8.93 3.77
C ASP A 126 -15.96 -8.93 3.07
N CYS A 127 -15.94 -8.72 1.76
CA CYS A 127 -17.17 -8.67 0.97
C CYS A 127 -17.89 -10.01 0.95
N CYS A 128 -17.21 -11.10 1.24
CA CYS A 128 -17.78 -12.43 1.19
C CYS A 128 -18.73 -12.70 2.34
N SER A 129 -18.62 -11.99 3.46
CA SER A 129 -19.62 -12.00 4.54
C SER A 129 -20.98 -11.42 4.10
N ARG A 130 -21.02 -10.69 2.97
CA ARG A 130 -22.20 -10.06 2.39
C ARG A 130 -22.47 -10.54 0.97
N PHE A 131 -22.10 -11.78 0.68
CA PHE A 131 -22.23 -12.34 -0.66
C PHE A 131 -23.64 -12.23 -1.22
N GLU A 132 -24.66 -12.47 -0.42
CA GLU A 132 -26.05 -12.41 -0.83
C GLU A 132 -26.48 -11.00 -1.27
N GLU A 133 -25.86 -9.97 -0.70
CA GLU A 133 -26.10 -8.57 -1.03
C GLU A 133 -25.19 -8.06 -2.16
N CYS A 134 -24.21 -8.86 -2.59
CA CYS A 134 -23.21 -8.45 -3.55
C CYS A 134 -23.73 -8.49 -4.98
N SER A 135 -23.80 -7.32 -5.65
CA SER A 135 -24.19 -7.26 -7.07
C SER A 135 -23.22 -8.01 -7.99
N ASP A 136 -21.96 -8.15 -7.58
CA ASP A 136 -20.92 -8.83 -8.34
C ASP A 136 -20.79 -10.31 -7.99
N ALA A 137 -21.71 -10.86 -7.17
CA ALA A 137 -21.70 -12.25 -6.74
C ALA A 137 -21.60 -13.25 -7.90
N ARG A 138 -22.27 -12.95 -9.02
CA ARG A 138 -22.24 -13.80 -10.23
C ARG A 138 -20.88 -13.82 -10.93
N GLN A 139 -20.10 -12.76 -10.78
CA GLN A 139 -18.77 -12.59 -11.39
C GLN A 139 -17.65 -12.89 -10.38
N CYS A 140 -18.01 -13.19 -9.14
CA CYS A 140 -17.04 -13.47 -8.10
C CYS A 140 -16.30 -14.77 -8.39
N THR A 141 -14.99 -14.67 -8.58
CA THR A 141 -14.10 -15.80 -8.85
C THR A 141 -13.53 -16.43 -7.58
N ASN A 142 -13.84 -15.89 -6.40
CA ASN A 142 -13.38 -16.42 -5.13
C ASN A 142 -14.27 -17.61 -4.70
N PRO A 143 -13.81 -18.88 -4.87
CA PRO A 143 -14.63 -20.04 -4.61
C PRO A 143 -15.00 -20.21 -3.13
N ASP A 144 -14.10 -19.78 -2.24
CA ASP A 144 -14.26 -19.94 -0.79
C ASP A 144 -15.12 -18.85 -0.16
N ARG A 145 -15.36 -17.76 -0.86
CA ARG A 145 -16.11 -16.60 -0.38
C ARG A 145 -15.62 -16.03 0.96
N THR A 146 -14.38 -16.32 1.30
CA THR A 146 -13.81 -16.00 2.61
C THR A 146 -12.97 -14.73 2.60
N PHE A 147 -12.31 -14.47 1.48
CA PHE A 147 -11.39 -13.36 1.38
C PHE A 147 -11.27 -12.87 -0.06
N ALA A 148 -11.59 -11.61 -0.28
CA ALA A 148 -11.61 -11.00 -1.60
C ALA A 148 -10.90 -9.64 -1.63
N LEU A 149 -9.60 -9.62 -1.31
CA LEU A 149 -8.82 -8.40 -1.20
C LEU A 149 -8.83 -7.56 -2.48
N GLY A 150 -8.86 -8.20 -3.64
CA GLY A 150 -8.88 -7.52 -4.94
C GLY A 150 -10.28 -7.11 -5.45
N CYS A 151 -11.36 -7.47 -4.77
CA CYS A 151 -12.69 -7.16 -5.29
C CYS A 151 -13.07 -5.69 -5.16
N GLY A 152 -13.92 -5.19 -6.08
CA GLY A 152 -14.32 -3.79 -6.11
C GLY A 152 -15.12 -3.37 -4.87
N TYR A 153 -15.91 -4.26 -4.31
CA TYR A 153 -16.65 -4.02 -3.09
C TYR A 153 -15.72 -3.74 -1.91
N ARG A 154 -14.67 -4.53 -1.76
CA ARG A 154 -13.66 -4.34 -0.74
C ARG A 154 -12.86 -3.06 -0.93
N LYS A 155 -12.62 -2.64 -2.18
CA LYS A 155 -12.01 -1.35 -2.49
C LYS A 155 -12.81 -0.19 -1.89
N ILE A 156 -14.13 -0.23 -2.05
CA ILE A 156 -15.04 0.78 -1.51
C ILE A 156 -14.95 0.80 0.02
N LEU A 157 -15.02 -0.34 0.66
CA LEU A 157 -14.93 -0.45 2.11
C LEU A 157 -13.60 0.05 2.67
N ALA A 158 -12.50 -0.38 2.07
CA ALA A 158 -11.16 0.03 2.47
C ALA A 158 -10.90 1.53 2.32
N SER A 159 -11.63 2.21 1.41
CA SER A 159 -11.56 3.67 1.27
C SER A 159 -12.32 4.44 2.34
N GLY A 160 -13.04 3.76 3.23
CA GLY A 160 -13.93 4.37 4.21
C GLY A 160 -15.21 4.96 3.62
N LYS A 161 -15.46 4.75 2.33
CA LYS A 161 -16.71 5.13 1.68
C LYS A 161 -17.74 4.04 1.93
N VAL A 162 -18.67 4.31 2.82
CA VAL A 162 -19.76 3.39 3.14
C VAL A 162 -20.84 3.50 2.07
N PHE A 163 -20.80 2.66 1.07
CA PHE A 163 -21.80 2.61 0.01
C PHE A 163 -22.33 1.20 -0.20
N TYR A 164 -22.76 0.60 0.87
CA TYR A 164 -23.51 -0.63 0.75
C TYR A 164 -24.82 -0.34 0.00
N GLY A 165 -24.87 -0.68 -1.24
CA GLY A 165 -26.09 -0.61 -2.04
C GLY A 165 -26.30 0.66 -2.85
N GLU A 166 -25.69 1.81 -2.53
CA GLU A 166 -25.94 3.06 -3.28
C GLU A 166 -25.34 3.09 -4.70
N ASN A 167 -24.25 2.37 -4.94
CA ASN A 167 -23.62 2.28 -6.27
C ASN A 167 -24.09 1.08 -7.09
N ARG A 168 -25.19 0.42 -6.71
CA ARG A 168 -25.61 -0.83 -7.31
C ARG A 168 -26.97 -0.77 -7.97
N ASN A 169 -27.58 0.40 -7.96
CA ASN A 169 -28.77 0.67 -8.73
C ASN A 169 -28.36 1.26 -10.07
N VAL A 170 -27.85 0.42 -10.95
CA VAL A 170 -27.81 0.66 -12.39
C VAL A 170 -28.26 -0.61 -13.08
#